data_e107119e3f7b8064b8c51bff0a48b073
#
_entry.id   e107119e3f7b8064b8c51bff0a48b073
#
_cell.length_a   1.000
_cell.length_b   1.000
_cell.length_c   1.000
_cell.angle_alpha   90.00
_cell.angle_beta   90.00
_cell.angle_gamma   90.00
#
_symmetry.space_group_name_H-M   'P 1'
#
loop_
_entity.id
_entity.type
_entity.pdbx_description
1 polymer ?
#
loop_
_entity_poly.entity_id
_entity_poly.type
_entity_poly.pdbx_seq_one_letter_code
_entity_poly.pdbx_strand_id
1 'polypeptide(L)'
;MNVRLSNETIKVEAKSLGFFACGVAQANRVDDVTACKYRDWLSSSGHASMAYLSENIDKRLDPRLLFEGAKSIICVALNYTPQKKTPLKGEFAIASYALGQDYHDIIKSKLHRLAANLGIDNYKACCDTAPILERYWAVRAGLGWIGKNHQLIIPHAGSMFFLAELIVDFETDYDKPIVCRCGNCHACIDNCPTGALKSPDDNPDIPFDSSLC
;
A
#
# COMPACT_ATOMS: atom_id res chain seq x y z
N MET A 1 24.24 24.42 5.51
CA MET A 1 24.43 23.34 4.50
C MET A 1 23.18 22.48 4.58
N ASN A 2 22.27 22.58 3.59
CA ASN A 2 21.15 21.64 3.51
C ASN A 2 21.72 20.29 3.09
N VAL A 3 21.94 19.40 4.04
CA VAL A 3 22.28 18.00 3.74
C VAL A 3 21.04 17.41 3.09
N ARG A 4 21.13 17.09 1.79
CA ARG A 4 20.07 16.39 1.08
C ARG A 4 19.85 15.05 1.76
N LEU A 5 18.68 14.82 2.32
CA LEU A 5 18.32 13.56 2.96
C LEU A 5 18.34 12.44 1.92
N SER A 6 19.23 11.46 2.09
CA SER A 6 19.35 10.36 1.14
C SER A 6 18.25 9.30 1.36
N ASN A 7 17.87 8.62 0.31
CA ASN A 7 16.94 7.47 0.36
C ASN A 7 17.46 6.40 1.34
N GLU A 8 18.76 6.12 1.34
CA GLU A 8 19.35 5.13 2.25
C GLU A 8 19.20 5.53 3.73
N THR A 9 19.39 6.79 4.07
CA THR A 9 19.18 7.30 5.44
C THR A 9 17.73 7.09 5.87
N ILE A 10 16.78 7.37 4.98
CA ILE A 10 15.34 7.15 5.24
C ILE A 10 15.05 5.68 5.52
N LYS A 11 15.59 4.77 4.70
CA LYS A 11 15.38 3.31 4.86
C LYS A 11 15.98 2.77 6.16
N VAL A 12 17.18 3.22 6.51
CA VAL A 12 17.83 2.81 7.76
C VAL A 12 17.00 3.24 8.95
N GLU A 13 16.50 4.48 8.95
CA GLU A 13 15.68 5.00 10.06
C GLU A 13 14.32 4.30 10.12
N ALA A 14 13.65 4.08 9.00
CA ALA A 14 12.40 3.33 8.96
C ALA A 14 12.58 1.91 9.53
N LYS A 15 13.68 1.24 9.18
CA LYS A 15 14.01 -0.09 9.72
C LYS A 15 14.25 -0.05 11.22
N SER A 16 14.95 0.97 11.76
CA SER A 16 15.18 1.16 13.20
C SER A 16 13.88 1.27 13.98
N LEU A 17 12.85 1.87 13.37
CA LEU A 17 11.50 1.98 13.92
C LEU A 17 10.66 0.72 13.77
N GLY A 18 11.19 -0.35 13.17
CA GLY A 18 10.57 -1.65 13.04
C GLY A 18 9.67 -1.81 11.82
N PHE A 19 9.76 -0.92 10.83
CA PHE A 19 9.17 -1.20 9.52
C PHE A 19 9.94 -2.32 8.82
N PHE A 20 9.24 -3.22 8.17
CA PHE A 20 9.83 -4.34 7.45
C PHE A 20 10.49 -3.89 6.14
N ALA A 21 9.82 -3.02 5.42
CA ALA A 21 10.30 -2.45 4.17
C ALA A 21 10.00 -0.95 4.10
N CYS A 22 10.88 -0.24 3.41
CA CYS A 22 10.75 1.19 3.12
C CYS A 22 11.33 1.47 1.73
N GLY A 23 10.71 2.38 1.01
CA GLY A 23 11.20 2.89 -0.26
C GLY A 23 10.60 4.24 -0.58
N VAL A 24 11.15 4.91 -1.59
CA VAL A 24 10.74 6.27 -1.95
C VAL A 24 10.34 6.34 -3.42
N ALA A 25 9.17 6.89 -3.68
CA ALA A 25 8.67 7.20 -5.01
C ALA A 25 8.57 8.71 -5.22
N GLN A 26 8.66 9.14 -6.48
CA GLN A 26 8.36 10.53 -6.86
C GLN A 26 6.87 10.80 -6.75
N ALA A 27 6.48 11.92 -6.14
CA ALA A 27 5.08 12.34 -6.00
C ALA A 27 4.55 12.92 -7.32
N ASN A 28 4.20 12.04 -8.23
CA ASN A 28 3.59 12.37 -9.51
C ASN A 28 2.11 11.98 -9.52
N ARG A 29 1.38 12.43 -10.55
CA ARG A 29 0.08 11.86 -10.86
C ARG A 29 0.23 10.38 -11.19
N VAL A 30 -0.73 9.57 -10.75
CA VAL A 30 -0.84 8.15 -11.13
C VAL A 30 -0.89 8.04 -12.65
N ASP A 31 -0.20 7.06 -13.22
CA ASP A 31 -0.16 6.86 -14.67
C ASP A 31 -1.57 6.62 -15.26
N ASP A 32 -1.73 7.01 -16.52
CA ASP A 32 -3.04 7.04 -17.17
C ASP A 32 -3.66 5.64 -17.30
N VAL A 33 -2.85 4.59 -17.46
CA VAL A 33 -3.34 3.21 -17.55
C VAL A 33 -3.96 2.79 -16.23
N THR A 34 -3.27 3.02 -15.12
CA THR A 34 -3.78 2.73 -13.77
C THR A 34 -4.99 3.59 -13.44
N ALA A 35 -4.96 4.87 -13.80
CA ALA A 35 -6.06 5.79 -13.56
C ALA A 35 -7.32 5.40 -14.34
N CYS A 36 -7.19 4.94 -15.59
CA CYS A 36 -8.28 4.44 -16.41
C CYS A 36 -8.88 3.18 -15.78
N LYS A 37 -8.05 2.17 -15.50
CA LYS A 37 -8.50 0.92 -14.86
C LYS A 37 -9.23 1.15 -13.54
N TYR A 38 -8.78 2.10 -12.72
CA TYR A 38 -9.45 2.44 -11.48
C TYR A 38 -10.84 3.03 -11.71
N ARG A 39 -10.98 3.95 -12.67
CA ARG A 39 -12.29 4.53 -13.03
C ARG A 39 -13.24 3.50 -13.64
N ASP A 40 -12.73 2.63 -14.52
CA ASP A 40 -13.51 1.56 -15.15
C ASP A 40 -14.03 0.57 -14.09
N TRP A 41 -13.18 0.21 -13.12
CA TRP A 41 -13.58 -0.63 -11.99
C TRP A 41 -14.65 0.03 -11.12
N LEU A 42 -14.57 1.33 -10.87
CA LEU A 42 -15.61 2.08 -10.15
C LEU A 42 -16.91 2.13 -10.95
N SER A 43 -16.84 2.43 -12.26
CA SER A 43 -18.03 2.54 -13.14
C SER A 43 -18.76 1.22 -13.31
N SER A 44 -18.04 0.10 -13.24
CA SER A 44 -18.60 -1.26 -13.24
C SER A 44 -19.11 -1.74 -11.88
N SER A 45 -19.15 -0.85 -10.88
CA SER A 45 -19.56 -1.17 -9.50
C SER A 45 -18.71 -2.24 -8.81
N GLY A 46 -17.47 -2.46 -9.26
CA GLY A 46 -16.54 -3.43 -8.68
C GLY A 46 -16.20 -3.17 -7.21
N HIS A 47 -16.42 -1.95 -6.72
CA HIS A 47 -16.23 -1.54 -5.33
C HIS A 47 -17.38 -1.94 -4.39
N ALA A 48 -18.48 -2.50 -4.91
CA ALA A 48 -19.65 -2.91 -4.13
C ALA A 48 -20.18 -1.79 -3.20
N SER A 49 -20.37 -2.07 -1.91
CA SER A 49 -20.85 -1.08 -0.92
C SER A 49 -19.80 -0.08 -0.43
N MET A 50 -18.55 -0.18 -0.88
CA MET A 50 -17.47 0.71 -0.46
C MET A 50 -17.50 2.06 -1.20
N ALA A 51 -18.57 2.84 -1.01
CA ALA A 51 -18.82 4.10 -1.71
C ALA A 51 -17.68 5.12 -1.54
N TYR A 52 -16.96 5.09 -0.42
CA TYR A 52 -15.81 5.97 -0.15
C TYR A 52 -14.68 5.84 -1.20
N LEU A 53 -14.62 4.73 -1.94
CA LEU A 53 -13.64 4.54 -3.01
C LEU A 53 -13.96 5.39 -4.24
N SER A 54 -15.21 5.76 -4.46
CA SER A 54 -15.63 6.69 -5.51
C SER A 54 -15.48 8.17 -5.11
N GLU A 55 -15.16 8.43 -3.84
CA GLU A 55 -14.95 9.78 -3.35
C GLU A 55 -13.49 10.22 -3.51
N ASN A 56 -13.29 11.53 -3.70
CA ASN A 56 -11.97 12.14 -3.80
C ASN A 56 -11.04 11.48 -4.85
N ILE A 57 -11.60 11.06 -6.00
CA ILE A 57 -10.87 10.37 -7.07
C ILE A 57 -9.63 11.18 -7.51
N ASP A 58 -9.76 12.50 -7.66
CA ASP A 58 -8.65 13.34 -8.09
C ASP A 58 -7.48 13.28 -7.09
N LYS A 59 -7.78 13.31 -5.78
CA LYS A 59 -6.76 13.18 -4.73
C LYS A 59 -6.14 11.79 -4.71
N ARG A 60 -6.93 10.74 -4.96
CA ARG A 60 -6.43 9.36 -5.05
C ARG A 60 -5.47 9.18 -6.21
N LEU A 61 -5.73 9.89 -7.31
CA LEU A 61 -4.92 9.81 -8.52
C LEU A 61 -3.78 10.85 -8.57
N ASP A 62 -3.77 11.83 -7.65
CA ASP A 62 -2.70 12.81 -7.57
C ASP A 62 -2.40 13.19 -6.11
N PRO A 63 -1.35 12.63 -5.50
CA PRO A 63 -0.99 12.89 -4.11
C PRO A 63 -0.60 14.35 -3.86
N ARG A 64 -0.27 15.13 -4.90
CA ARG A 64 0.02 16.57 -4.78
C ARG A 64 -1.22 17.38 -4.40
N LEU A 65 -2.42 16.83 -4.63
CA LEU A 65 -3.69 17.40 -4.15
C LEU A 65 -3.99 17.04 -2.69
N LEU A 66 -3.25 16.09 -2.10
CA LEU A 66 -3.34 15.76 -0.68
C LEU A 66 -2.40 16.61 0.17
N PHE A 67 -1.27 16.99 -0.40
CA PHE A 67 -0.24 17.75 0.28
C PHE A 67 0.40 18.71 -0.72
N GLU A 68 0.17 20.01 -0.53
CA GLU A 68 0.71 21.04 -1.39
C GLU A 68 2.23 21.07 -1.35
N GLY A 69 2.86 21.12 -2.50
CA GLY A 69 4.32 21.05 -2.60
C GLY A 69 4.91 19.65 -2.54
N ALA A 70 4.08 18.59 -2.52
CA ALA A 70 4.55 17.21 -2.52
C ALA A 70 5.55 16.92 -3.65
N LYS A 71 6.71 16.35 -3.31
CA LYS A 71 7.77 15.94 -4.24
C LYS A 71 8.11 14.47 -4.12
N SER A 72 8.06 13.92 -2.91
CA SER A 72 8.39 12.53 -2.66
C SER A 72 7.33 11.86 -1.78
N ILE A 73 7.18 10.54 -1.95
CA ILE A 73 6.34 9.68 -1.13
C ILE A 73 7.23 8.59 -0.55
N ILE A 74 7.43 8.63 0.75
CA ILE A 74 8.12 7.58 1.50
C ILE A 74 7.07 6.53 1.85
N CYS A 75 7.16 5.35 1.24
CA CYS A 75 6.26 4.22 1.48
C CYS A 75 6.90 3.27 2.48
N VAL A 76 6.14 2.82 3.45
CA VAL A 76 6.56 1.86 4.46
C VAL A 76 5.61 0.68 4.55
N ALA A 77 6.13 -0.47 4.98
CA ALA A 77 5.35 -1.68 5.22
C ALA A 77 5.64 -2.22 6.62
N LEU A 78 4.58 -2.44 7.40
CA LEU A 78 4.64 -3.04 8.73
C LEU A 78 4.04 -4.46 8.67
N ASN A 79 4.84 -5.47 9.02
CA ASN A 79 4.37 -6.86 9.01
C ASN A 79 3.43 -7.13 10.18
N TYR A 80 2.29 -7.80 9.91
CA TYR A 80 1.32 -8.22 10.93
C TYR A 80 1.16 -9.74 11.01
N THR A 81 2.07 -10.50 10.39
CA THR A 81 2.04 -11.97 10.48
C THR A 81 2.18 -12.39 11.94
N PRO A 82 1.23 -13.14 12.52
CA PRO A 82 1.32 -13.58 13.90
C PRO A 82 2.50 -14.52 14.09
N GLN A 83 3.28 -14.29 15.14
CA GLN A 83 4.45 -15.12 15.47
C GLN A 83 4.06 -16.56 15.85
N LYS A 84 2.86 -16.77 16.38
CA LYS A 84 2.32 -18.09 16.73
C LYS A 84 0.95 -18.24 16.07
N LYS A 85 0.78 -19.31 15.29
CA LYS A 85 -0.54 -19.78 14.89
C LYS A 85 -1.14 -20.44 16.14
N THR A 86 -1.90 -19.71 16.92
CA THR A 86 -2.68 -20.30 18.00
C THR A 86 -4.00 -20.76 17.40
N PRO A 87 -4.27 -22.08 17.27
CA PRO A 87 -5.58 -22.54 16.88
C PRO A 87 -6.55 -22.19 18.01
N LEU A 88 -7.47 -21.31 17.76
CA LEU A 88 -8.61 -21.08 18.64
C LEU A 88 -9.50 -22.31 18.52
N LYS A 89 -9.45 -23.20 19.51
CA LYS A 89 -10.33 -24.38 19.58
C LYS A 89 -11.75 -23.89 19.79
N GLY A 90 -12.60 -24.05 18.75
CA GLY A 90 -14.05 -23.94 18.88
C GLY A 90 -14.63 -22.52 18.90
N GLU A 91 -13.86 -21.48 18.57
CA GLU A 91 -14.29 -20.09 18.59
C GLU A 91 -14.10 -19.40 17.23
N PHE A 92 -14.66 -18.21 17.09
CA PHE A 92 -14.57 -17.41 15.87
C PHE A 92 -13.11 -17.07 15.54
N ALA A 93 -12.73 -17.27 14.28
CA ALA A 93 -11.42 -16.86 13.78
C ALA A 93 -11.44 -15.33 13.56
N ILE A 94 -10.57 -14.61 14.27
CA ILE A 94 -10.34 -13.18 14.05
C ILE A 94 -9.23 -13.03 13.03
N ALA A 95 -9.41 -12.15 12.03
CA ALA A 95 -8.40 -11.87 11.04
C ALA A 95 -7.11 -11.33 11.68
N SER A 96 -5.96 -11.80 11.21
CA SER A 96 -4.66 -11.49 11.82
C SER A 96 -4.37 -9.99 11.90
N TYR A 97 -4.85 -9.20 10.94
CA TYR A 97 -4.67 -7.74 10.93
C TYR A 97 -5.45 -7.03 12.06
N ALA A 98 -6.50 -7.66 12.59
CA ALA A 98 -7.34 -7.11 13.66
C ALA A 98 -6.88 -7.52 15.07
N LEU A 99 -5.78 -8.29 15.17
CA LEU A 99 -5.21 -8.70 16.45
C LEU A 99 -4.33 -7.59 17.04
N GLY A 100 -4.53 -7.27 18.30
CA GLY A 100 -3.70 -6.33 19.05
C GLY A 100 -4.28 -4.91 19.12
N GLN A 101 -3.38 -3.94 19.20
CA GLN A 101 -3.74 -2.51 19.21
C GLN A 101 -4.12 -2.02 17.82
N ASP A 102 -4.85 -0.91 17.75
CA ASP A 102 -5.20 -0.27 16.48
C ASP A 102 -3.92 0.07 15.68
N TYR A 103 -3.79 -0.52 14.52
CA TYR A 103 -2.62 -0.33 13.66
C TYR A 103 -2.51 1.09 13.12
N HIS A 104 -3.62 1.82 13.00
CA HIS A 104 -3.60 3.21 12.55
C HIS A 104 -2.81 4.08 13.53
N ASP A 105 -3.03 3.91 14.83
CA ASP A 105 -2.32 4.66 15.87
C ASP A 105 -0.85 4.27 15.94
N ILE A 106 -0.57 2.97 15.87
CA ILE A 106 0.81 2.45 15.88
C ILE A 106 1.60 3.01 14.70
N ILE A 107 1.04 2.93 13.49
CA ILE A 107 1.75 3.32 12.26
C ILE A 107 1.89 4.83 12.19
N LYS A 108 0.84 5.60 12.48
CA LYS A 108 0.93 7.06 12.52
C LYS A 108 1.96 7.55 13.53
N SER A 109 1.99 6.97 14.74
CA SER A 109 3.01 7.27 15.74
C SER A 109 4.44 6.99 15.22
N LYS A 110 4.65 5.86 14.54
CA LYS A 110 5.95 5.52 13.91
C LYS A 110 6.31 6.47 12.78
N LEU A 111 5.35 6.89 11.93
CA LEU A 111 5.59 7.87 10.86
C LEU A 111 5.97 9.24 11.42
N HIS A 112 5.31 9.71 12.48
CA HIS A 112 5.68 10.96 13.15
C HIS A 112 7.08 10.87 13.76
N ARG A 113 7.44 9.74 14.37
CA ARG A 113 8.80 9.51 14.86
C ARG A 113 9.83 9.46 13.74
N LEU A 114 9.50 8.83 12.60
CA LEU A 114 10.36 8.80 11.41
C LEU A 114 10.64 10.24 10.94
N ALA A 115 9.61 11.06 10.82
CA ALA A 115 9.76 12.45 10.43
C ALA A 115 10.64 13.24 11.42
N ALA A 116 10.37 13.11 12.72
CA ALA A 116 11.12 13.80 13.76
C ALA A 116 12.61 13.40 13.77
N ASN A 117 12.90 12.09 13.69
CA ASN A 117 14.28 11.59 13.70
C ASN A 117 15.07 12.03 12.46
N LEU A 118 14.39 12.23 11.33
CA LEU A 118 14.98 12.71 10.07
C LEU A 118 14.97 14.24 9.92
N GLY A 119 14.41 14.98 10.89
CA GLY A 119 14.28 16.43 10.81
C GLY A 119 13.35 16.90 9.69
N ILE A 120 12.29 16.14 9.41
CA ILE A 120 11.25 16.49 8.42
C ILE A 120 10.13 17.23 9.16
N ASP A 121 10.01 18.53 8.94
CA ASP A 121 9.00 19.37 9.62
C ASP A 121 7.70 19.46 8.83
N ASN A 122 7.77 19.42 7.50
CA ASN A 122 6.62 19.59 6.62
C ASN A 122 6.29 18.29 5.88
N TYR A 123 5.23 17.62 6.31
CA TYR A 123 4.82 16.32 5.76
C TYR A 123 3.34 16.02 6.01
N LYS A 124 2.84 15.04 5.27
CA LYS A 124 1.53 14.41 5.53
C LYS A 124 1.70 12.91 5.72
N ALA A 125 1.32 12.43 6.90
CA ALA A 125 1.25 11.00 7.19
C ALA A 125 -0.10 10.42 6.73
N CYS A 126 -0.07 9.35 5.96
CA CYS A 126 -1.21 8.62 5.45
C CYS A 126 -1.12 7.16 5.90
N CYS A 127 -2.26 6.60 6.34
CA CYS A 127 -2.40 5.19 6.67
C CYS A 127 -3.88 4.83 6.53
N ASP A 128 -4.21 4.00 5.54
CA ASP A 128 -5.53 3.45 5.22
C ASP A 128 -6.64 4.49 4.95
N THR A 129 -6.89 5.40 5.85
CA THR A 129 -8.02 6.35 5.78
C THR A 129 -7.83 7.52 4.82
N ALA A 130 -6.63 7.74 4.31
CA ALA A 130 -6.36 8.80 3.35
C ALA A 130 -6.77 8.39 1.93
N PRO A 131 -7.27 9.32 1.08
CA PRO A 131 -7.58 9.01 -0.31
C PRO A 131 -6.31 8.94 -1.17
N ILE A 132 -5.52 7.88 -0.97
CA ILE A 132 -4.28 7.57 -1.69
C ILE A 132 -4.30 6.10 -2.13
N LEU A 133 -3.67 5.78 -3.26
CA LEU A 133 -3.53 4.40 -3.75
C LEU A 133 -2.27 3.76 -3.14
N GLU A 134 -2.32 3.36 -1.87
CA GLU A 134 -1.18 2.85 -1.09
C GLU A 134 -0.40 1.75 -1.82
N ARG A 135 -1.08 0.73 -2.33
CA ARG A 135 -0.45 -0.38 -3.05
C ARG A 135 0.27 0.08 -4.32
N TYR A 136 -0.31 1.04 -5.04
CA TYR A 136 0.33 1.64 -6.21
C TYR A 136 1.64 2.33 -5.83
N TRP A 137 1.60 3.16 -4.79
CA TRP A 137 2.80 3.89 -4.36
C TRP A 137 3.86 2.97 -3.76
N ALA A 138 3.46 1.93 -3.03
CA ALA A 138 4.38 0.91 -2.54
C ALA A 138 5.11 0.17 -3.70
N VAL A 139 4.42 -0.11 -4.81
CA VAL A 139 5.05 -0.65 -6.04
C VAL A 139 6.00 0.37 -6.64
N ARG A 140 5.59 1.64 -6.78
CA ARG A 140 6.44 2.70 -7.33
C ARG A 140 7.68 2.95 -6.50
N ALA A 141 7.58 2.76 -5.19
CA ALA A 141 8.67 2.83 -4.23
C ALA A 141 9.50 1.52 -4.14
N GLY A 142 9.23 0.53 -4.98
CA GLY A 142 10.03 -0.69 -5.07
C GLY A 142 9.87 -1.69 -3.92
N LEU A 143 8.79 -1.61 -3.12
CA LEU A 143 8.57 -2.53 -2.02
C LEU A 143 8.19 -3.95 -2.50
N GLY A 144 7.47 -4.03 -3.61
CA GLY A 144 6.95 -5.28 -4.12
C GLY A 144 6.23 -5.12 -5.45
N TRP A 145 5.35 -6.04 -5.76
CA TRP A 145 4.45 -6.00 -6.93
C TRP A 145 3.02 -6.30 -6.50
N ILE A 146 2.03 -5.86 -7.30
CA ILE A 146 0.64 -6.30 -7.11
C ILE A 146 0.50 -7.71 -7.64
N GLY A 147 0.14 -8.64 -6.77
CA GLY A 147 -0.14 -10.03 -7.13
C GLY A 147 -1.49 -10.21 -7.81
N LYS A 148 -1.74 -11.41 -8.36
CA LYS A 148 -3.06 -11.80 -8.88
C LYS A 148 -4.16 -11.83 -7.79
N ASN A 149 -3.77 -11.76 -6.51
CA ASN A 149 -4.64 -11.59 -5.35
C ASN A 149 -4.97 -10.12 -5.04
N HIS A 150 -4.57 -9.19 -5.90
CA HIS A 150 -4.73 -7.74 -5.72
C HIS A 150 -4.06 -7.15 -4.45
N GLN A 151 -3.19 -7.91 -3.80
CA GLN A 151 -2.40 -7.43 -2.68
C GLN A 151 -0.97 -7.09 -3.12
N LEU A 152 -0.30 -6.20 -2.37
CA LEU A 152 1.14 -6.03 -2.51
C LEU A 152 1.83 -7.30 -2.02
N ILE A 153 2.68 -7.87 -2.85
CA ILE A 153 3.55 -9.00 -2.48
C ILE A 153 4.98 -8.48 -2.34
N ILE A 154 5.52 -8.55 -1.14
CA ILE A 154 6.91 -8.22 -0.85
C ILE A 154 7.75 -9.50 -1.04
N PRO A 155 8.87 -9.45 -1.79
CA PRO A 155 9.70 -10.61 -2.06
C PRO A 155 10.07 -11.36 -0.77
N HIS A 156 9.92 -12.69 -0.81
CA HIS A 156 10.25 -13.60 0.31
C HIS A 156 9.47 -13.38 1.62
N ALA A 157 8.51 -12.42 1.65
CA ALA A 157 7.77 -12.07 2.86
C ALA A 157 6.24 -12.16 2.71
N GLY A 158 5.74 -12.27 1.46
CA GLY A 158 4.31 -12.42 1.19
C GLY A 158 3.54 -11.09 1.21
N SER A 159 2.28 -11.12 1.65
CA SER A 159 1.35 -9.98 1.55
C SER A 159 0.72 -9.52 2.87
N MET A 160 1.16 -10.06 4.01
CA MET A 160 0.61 -9.71 5.33
C MET A 160 1.28 -8.43 5.88
N PHE A 161 1.00 -7.31 5.23
CA PHE A 161 1.58 -6.01 5.56
C PHE A 161 0.53 -4.92 5.61
N PHE A 162 0.59 -4.07 6.63
CA PHE A 162 0.00 -2.75 6.59
C PHE A 162 0.92 -1.84 5.80
N LEU A 163 0.32 -0.98 4.98
CA LEU A 163 1.02 0.03 4.19
C LEU A 163 0.76 1.41 4.77
N ALA A 164 1.69 2.31 4.58
CA ALA A 164 1.51 3.70 4.93
C ALA A 164 2.51 4.59 4.19
N GLU A 165 2.19 5.86 4.07
CA GLU A 165 2.99 6.84 3.36
C GLU A 165 3.27 8.08 4.21
N LEU A 166 4.46 8.63 4.00
CA LEU A 166 4.83 9.97 4.42
C LEU A 166 5.07 10.80 3.15
N ILE A 167 4.16 11.71 2.84
CA ILE A 167 4.28 12.62 1.70
C ILE A 167 5.09 13.82 2.16
N VAL A 168 6.13 14.19 1.41
CA VAL A 168 7.09 15.24 1.77
C VAL A 168 7.35 16.21 0.62
N ASP A 169 7.82 17.42 0.93
CA ASP A 169 8.04 18.53 0.00
C ASP A 169 9.49 18.66 -0.52
N PHE A 170 10.30 17.65 -0.30
CA PHE A 170 11.67 17.61 -0.80
C PHE A 170 11.91 16.45 -1.77
N GLU A 171 12.92 16.59 -2.62
CA GLU A 171 13.39 15.54 -3.53
C GLU A 171 14.50 14.73 -2.87
N THR A 172 14.53 13.44 -3.17
CA THR A 172 15.60 12.51 -2.80
C THR A 172 15.86 11.54 -3.96
N ASP A 173 16.64 10.50 -3.75
CA ASP A 173 16.80 9.45 -4.73
C ASP A 173 15.58 8.52 -4.69
N TYR A 174 15.04 8.15 -5.86
CA TYR A 174 13.84 7.34 -5.98
C TYR A 174 14.18 5.88 -6.27
N ASP A 175 13.40 4.99 -5.66
CA ASP A 175 13.47 3.57 -5.95
C ASP A 175 12.78 3.24 -7.27
N LYS A 176 13.08 2.06 -7.80
CA LYS A 176 12.47 1.57 -9.03
C LYS A 176 11.51 0.43 -8.72
N PRO A 177 10.36 0.37 -9.41
CA PRO A 177 9.46 -0.76 -9.34
C PRO A 177 10.19 -2.07 -9.65
N ILE A 178 9.80 -3.15 -8.96
CA ILE A 178 10.28 -4.49 -9.25
C ILE A 178 9.27 -5.25 -10.11
N VAL A 179 9.79 -6.18 -10.92
CA VAL A 179 8.97 -6.95 -11.86
C VAL A 179 8.05 -7.92 -11.10
N CYS A 180 6.81 -8.05 -11.55
CA CYS A 180 5.87 -9.05 -11.06
C CYS A 180 6.43 -10.47 -11.23
N ARG A 181 6.37 -11.27 -10.17
CA ARG A 181 6.89 -12.65 -10.13
C ARG A 181 5.79 -13.71 -10.02
N CYS A 182 4.52 -13.35 -10.27
CA CYS A 182 3.43 -14.32 -10.25
C CYS A 182 3.55 -15.35 -11.37
N GLY A 183 4.04 -14.97 -12.56
CA GLY A 183 4.19 -15.89 -13.69
C GLY A 183 2.92 -16.70 -13.93
N ASN A 184 3.05 -18.01 -14.06
CA ASN A 184 1.97 -18.96 -14.27
C ASN A 184 1.30 -19.43 -12.96
N CYS A 185 1.63 -18.85 -11.80
CA CYS A 185 0.99 -19.22 -10.54
C CYS A 185 -0.46 -18.70 -10.48
N HIS A 186 -1.41 -19.57 -10.16
CA HIS A 186 -2.84 -19.28 -10.00
C HIS A 186 -3.35 -19.62 -8.60
N ALA A 187 -2.50 -19.97 -7.65
CA ALA A 187 -2.89 -20.50 -6.35
C ALA A 187 -3.91 -19.62 -5.59
N CYS A 188 -3.80 -18.28 -5.67
CA CYS A 188 -4.74 -17.38 -5.00
C CYS A 188 -6.11 -17.37 -5.69
N ILE A 189 -6.17 -17.54 -7.00
CA ILE A 189 -7.41 -17.59 -7.79
C ILE A 189 -8.11 -18.93 -7.53
N ASP A 190 -7.38 -20.03 -7.64
CA ASP A 190 -7.90 -21.40 -7.49
C ASP A 190 -8.45 -21.66 -6.07
N ASN A 191 -7.91 -20.99 -5.07
CA ASN A 191 -8.33 -21.10 -3.67
C ASN A 191 -9.25 -19.98 -3.20
N CYS A 192 -9.72 -19.09 -4.09
CA CYS A 192 -10.68 -18.07 -3.72
C CYS A 192 -12.07 -18.70 -3.50
N PRO A 193 -12.60 -18.77 -2.27
CA PRO A 193 -13.79 -19.55 -1.95
C PRO A 193 -15.06 -18.97 -2.57
N THR A 194 -15.03 -17.69 -2.96
CA THR A 194 -16.19 -16.96 -3.47
C THR A 194 -16.07 -16.59 -4.95
N GLY A 195 -14.90 -16.85 -5.57
CA GLY A 195 -14.63 -16.42 -6.94
C GLY A 195 -14.47 -14.90 -7.12
N ALA A 196 -14.26 -14.15 -6.03
CA ALA A 196 -14.00 -12.70 -6.09
C ALA A 196 -12.73 -12.36 -6.86
N LEU A 197 -11.72 -13.25 -6.80
CA LEU A 197 -10.51 -13.17 -7.62
C LEU A 197 -10.77 -13.90 -8.95
N LYS A 198 -10.81 -13.15 -10.03
CA LYS A 198 -11.02 -13.70 -11.38
C LYS A 198 -9.71 -13.77 -12.13
N SER A 199 -9.60 -14.74 -13.04
CA SER A 199 -8.52 -14.76 -14.01
C SER A 199 -8.66 -13.57 -14.97
N PRO A 200 -7.57 -12.92 -15.38
CA PRO A 200 -7.61 -11.93 -16.47
C PRO A 200 -8.21 -12.49 -17.76
N ASP A 201 -8.13 -13.80 -17.98
CA ASP A 201 -8.69 -14.48 -19.12
C ASP A 201 -10.23 -14.60 -19.04
N ASP A 202 -10.80 -14.62 -17.82
CA ASP A 202 -12.24 -14.79 -17.61
C ASP A 202 -12.99 -13.46 -17.67
N ASN A 203 -12.40 -12.38 -17.15
CA ASN A 203 -12.97 -11.04 -17.21
C ASN A 203 -11.89 -9.96 -17.08
N PRO A 204 -11.32 -9.48 -18.19
CA PRO A 204 -10.26 -8.49 -18.19
C PRO A 204 -10.74 -7.11 -17.65
N ASP A 205 -12.04 -6.84 -17.70
CA ASP A 205 -12.60 -5.53 -17.33
C ASP A 205 -12.89 -5.43 -15.82
N ILE A 206 -13.17 -6.56 -15.17
CA ILE A 206 -13.44 -6.61 -13.71
C ILE A 206 -12.57 -7.70 -13.06
N PRO A 207 -11.29 -7.42 -12.84
CA PRO A 207 -10.36 -8.41 -12.28
C PRO A 207 -10.67 -8.74 -10.80
N PHE A 208 -11.40 -7.90 -10.10
CA PHE A 208 -11.80 -8.08 -8.70
C PHE A 208 -13.21 -7.56 -8.46
N ASP A 209 -14.07 -8.43 -7.95
CA ASP A 209 -15.43 -8.11 -7.58
C ASP A 209 -15.58 -8.12 -6.05
N SER A 210 -15.64 -6.93 -5.46
CA SER A 210 -15.75 -6.80 -4.01
C SER A 210 -17.09 -7.30 -3.45
N SER A 211 -18.14 -7.42 -4.29
CA SER A 211 -19.43 -7.92 -3.83
C SER A 211 -19.42 -9.42 -3.49
N LEU A 212 -18.43 -10.13 -4.03
CA LEU A 212 -18.23 -11.56 -3.79
C LEU A 212 -17.23 -11.85 -2.65
N CYS A 213 -16.52 -10.84 -2.20
CA CYS A 213 -15.46 -11.02 -1.18
C CYS A 213 -16.03 -11.02 0.26
#